data_7ecee2c7944ce17fd30693706ec68b64
#
_entry.id   7ecee2c7944ce17fd30693706ec68b64
#
_cell.length_a   1.000
_cell.length_b   1.000
_cell.length_c   1.000
_cell.angle_alpha   90.00
_cell.angle_beta   90.00
_cell.angle_gamma   90.00
#
_symmetry.space_group_name_H-M   'P 1'
#
loop_
_entity.id
_entity.type
_entity.pdbx_description
1 polymer ?
#
loop_
_entity_poly.entity_id
_entity_poly.type
_entity_poly.pdbx_seq_one_letter_code
_entity_poly.pdbx_strand_id
1 'polypeptide(L)'
;MAISAGAKIHYETRVKPEDCDIIAAGPKDSSAIAFGEIFHTDHPNHVSFQLNDKLAPGAYSYLIIIDGIGLICTCLWRKQKKSGRYLNETIAWYESHYELNRVPIKRVGGKGDFCLPQKYTHENKIYVGEAGGLQDFMWGFGMRYAITSGV
;
A
#
# COMPACT_ATOMS: atom_id res chain seq x y z
N MET A 1 17.23 12.55 6.07
CA MET A 1 18.18 12.42 4.92
C MET A 1 17.88 13.41 3.79
N ALA A 2 16.70 13.49 3.18
CA ALA A 2 16.49 14.44 2.07
C ALA A 2 16.69 15.92 2.47
N ILE A 3 16.15 16.35 3.59
CA ILE A 3 16.32 17.73 4.10
C ILE A 3 17.80 18.04 4.40
N SER A 4 18.54 17.09 4.99
CA SER A 4 19.97 17.27 5.25
C SER A 4 20.81 17.32 3.97
N ALA A 5 20.28 16.83 2.86
CA ALA A 5 20.86 16.94 1.53
C ALA A 5 20.41 18.22 0.76
N GLY A 6 19.73 19.15 1.43
CA GLY A 6 19.30 20.41 0.86
C GLY A 6 17.93 20.41 0.19
N ALA A 7 17.16 19.31 0.27
CA ALA A 7 15.80 19.26 -0.28
C ALA A 7 14.87 20.21 0.52
N LYS A 8 14.05 20.97 -0.19
CA LYS A 8 12.98 21.79 0.40
C LYS A 8 11.67 21.04 0.28
N ILE A 9 10.97 20.84 1.42
CA ILE A 9 9.67 20.15 1.46
C ILE A 9 8.58 21.17 1.74
N HIS A 10 7.60 21.24 0.87
CA HIS A 10 6.40 22.07 1.03
C HIS A 10 5.22 21.15 1.39
N TYR A 11 4.80 21.21 2.66
CA TYR A 11 3.64 20.45 3.13
C TYR A 11 2.35 21.17 2.75
N GLU A 12 1.25 20.39 2.66
CA GLU A 12 -0.09 20.92 2.36
C GLU A 12 -0.17 21.75 1.06
N THR A 13 0.80 21.55 0.17
CA THR A 13 0.91 22.27 -1.09
C THR A 13 0.56 21.36 -2.24
N ARG A 14 -0.48 21.75 -3.00
CA ARG A 14 -0.85 21.03 -4.22
C ARG A 14 -0.22 21.73 -5.42
N VAL A 15 0.60 21.01 -6.15
CA VAL A 15 1.23 21.46 -7.40
C VAL A 15 0.53 20.78 -8.57
N LYS A 16 0.33 21.51 -9.67
CA LYS A 16 -0.24 20.91 -10.87
C LYS A 16 0.82 20.14 -11.65
N PRO A 17 0.45 19.06 -12.35
CA PRO A 17 1.41 18.29 -13.14
C PRO A 17 2.22 19.12 -14.15
N GLU A 18 1.62 20.13 -14.74
CA GLU A 18 2.28 21.04 -15.70
C GLU A 18 3.45 21.82 -15.09
N ASP A 19 3.43 22.04 -13.77
CA ASP A 19 4.44 22.82 -13.04
C ASP A 19 5.55 21.92 -12.43
N CYS A 20 5.56 20.62 -12.78
CA CYS A 20 6.51 19.66 -12.25
C CYS A 20 7.40 19.10 -13.35
N ASP A 21 8.69 18.88 -13.08
CA ASP A 21 9.61 18.12 -13.94
C ASP A 21 9.48 16.61 -13.70
N ILE A 22 9.28 16.23 -12.43
CA ILE A 22 9.15 14.84 -11.98
C ILE A 22 7.83 14.67 -11.24
N ILE A 23 7.09 13.63 -11.56
CA ILE A 23 5.80 13.29 -10.96
C ILE A 23 5.92 11.96 -10.21
N ALA A 24 5.71 12.01 -8.90
CA ALA A 24 5.73 10.85 -7.99
C ALA A 24 4.42 10.78 -7.16
N ALA A 25 3.30 11.13 -7.76
CA ALA A 25 2.02 11.35 -7.07
C ALA A 25 1.27 10.06 -6.68
N GLY A 26 1.87 8.89 -6.87
CA GLY A 26 1.20 7.60 -6.68
C GLY A 26 0.30 7.22 -7.85
N PRO A 27 -0.68 6.30 -7.66
CA PRO A 27 -1.48 5.77 -8.74
C PRO A 27 -2.41 6.82 -9.34
N LYS A 28 -2.52 6.82 -10.66
CA LYS A 28 -3.45 7.68 -11.40
C LYS A 28 -4.89 7.19 -11.25
N ASP A 29 -5.07 5.89 -11.38
CA ASP A 29 -6.35 5.20 -11.25
C ASP A 29 -6.34 4.27 -10.02
N SER A 30 -7.40 3.54 -9.77
CA SER A 30 -7.51 2.63 -8.64
C SER A 30 -8.17 1.32 -9.09
N SER A 31 -7.34 0.36 -9.48
CA SER A 31 -7.80 -1.00 -9.78
C SER A 31 -7.92 -1.86 -8.53
N ALA A 32 -7.17 -1.53 -7.47
CA ALA A 32 -7.19 -2.22 -6.19
C ALA A 32 -7.19 -1.26 -5.01
N ILE A 33 -7.66 -1.74 -3.87
CA ILE A 33 -7.49 -1.06 -2.58
C ILE A 33 -6.87 -2.00 -1.57
N ALA A 34 -6.05 -1.46 -0.69
CA ALA A 34 -5.59 -2.10 0.54
C ALA A 34 -6.26 -1.41 1.72
N PHE A 35 -6.82 -2.18 2.65
CA PHE A 35 -7.42 -1.65 3.86
C PHE A 35 -6.97 -2.50 5.05
N GLY A 36 -6.40 -1.87 6.07
CA GLY A 36 -5.77 -2.57 7.17
C GLY A 36 -5.94 -1.87 8.51
N GLU A 37 -5.48 -2.55 9.54
CA GLU A 37 -5.45 -2.04 10.91
C GLU A 37 -4.07 -2.24 11.51
N ILE A 38 -3.50 -1.17 12.04
CA ILE A 38 -2.27 -1.18 12.82
C ILE A 38 -2.65 -1.38 14.29
N PHE A 39 -1.88 -2.23 15.01
CA PHE A 39 -2.14 -2.57 16.40
C PHE A 39 -0.85 -2.86 17.17
N HIS A 40 -0.88 -2.74 18.48
CA HIS A 40 0.15 -3.29 19.37
C HIS A 40 -0.10 -4.76 19.65
N THR A 41 0.97 -5.53 19.84
CA THR A 41 0.92 -6.95 20.19
C THR A 41 2.20 -7.37 20.90
N ASP A 42 2.10 -8.43 21.71
CA ASP A 42 3.25 -9.15 22.31
C ASP A 42 3.65 -10.39 21.47
N HIS A 43 2.94 -10.67 20.38
CA HIS A 43 3.27 -11.75 19.48
C HIS A 43 4.66 -11.52 18.83
N PRO A 44 5.51 -12.55 18.70
CA PRO A 44 6.81 -12.45 18.03
C PRO A 44 6.71 -11.90 16.61
N ASN A 45 7.84 -11.42 16.08
CA ASN A 45 7.92 -10.98 14.67
C ASN A 45 7.41 -12.07 13.75
N HIS A 46 6.48 -11.70 12.87
CA HIS A 46 5.76 -12.66 12.04
C HIS A 46 5.36 -12.04 10.70
N VAL A 47 5.37 -12.86 9.65
CA VAL A 47 4.84 -12.51 8.32
C VAL A 47 4.05 -13.68 7.76
N SER A 48 2.81 -13.45 7.39
CA SER A 48 1.99 -14.45 6.71
C SER A 48 1.05 -13.81 5.69
N PHE A 49 0.70 -14.58 4.67
CA PHE A 49 -0.20 -14.21 3.59
C PHE A 49 -1.30 -15.26 3.43
N GLN A 50 -2.49 -14.80 3.03
CA GLN A 50 -3.62 -15.66 2.72
C GLN A 50 -4.19 -15.33 1.33
N LEU A 51 -4.24 -16.33 0.47
CA LEU A 51 -4.95 -16.29 -0.81
C LEU A 51 -6.35 -16.89 -0.59
N ASN A 52 -7.30 -16.04 -0.21
CA ASN A 52 -8.65 -16.49 0.14
C ASN A 52 -9.68 -15.43 -0.27
N ASP A 53 -10.47 -15.72 -1.28
CA ASP A 53 -11.52 -14.84 -1.81
C ASP A 53 -12.62 -14.49 -0.78
N LYS A 54 -12.76 -15.25 0.30
CA LYS A 54 -13.65 -14.89 1.42
C LYS A 54 -13.12 -13.75 2.24
N LEU A 55 -11.79 -13.60 2.33
CA LEU A 55 -11.11 -12.53 3.07
C LEU A 55 -10.69 -11.38 2.16
N ALA A 56 -10.25 -11.68 0.94
CA ALA A 56 -9.65 -10.72 0.03
C ALA A 56 -10.04 -11.02 -1.44
N PRO A 57 -11.27 -10.69 -1.88
CA PRO A 57 -11.77 -11.02 -3.20
C PRO A 57 -10.90 -10.53 -4.35
N GLY A 58 -10.26 -11.48 -5.06
CA GLY A 58 -9.41 -11.25 -6.22
C GLY A 58 -7.98 -10.88 -5.89
N ALA A 59 -7.60 -10.79 -4.61
CA ALA A 59 -6.24 -10.46 -4.20
C ALA A 59 -5.82 -11.31 -2.98
N TYR A 60 -5.23 -10.71 -1.96
CA TYR A 60 -4.69 -11.41 -0.80
C TYR A 60 -4.89 -10.59 0.48
N SER A 61 -4.81 -11.27 1.62
CA SER A 61 -4.67 -10.63 2.92
C SER A 61 -3.32 -10.99 3.54
N TYR A 62 -2.85 -10.17 4.46
CA TYR A 62 -1.58 -10.41 5.15
C TYR A 62 -1.59 -9.91 6.60
N LEU A 63 -0.72 -10.56 7.38
CA LEU A 63 -0.33 -10.15 8.72
C LEU A 63 1.18 -9.94 8.73
N ILE A 64 1.61 -8.78 9.18
CA ILE A 64 3.02 -8.45 9.42
C ILE A 64 3.14 -7.94 10.84
N ILE A 65 4.07 -8.51 11.63
CA ILE A 65 4.39 -8.06 12.97
C ILE A 65 5.89 -7.83 13.07
N ILE A 66 6.29 -6.64 13.48
CA ILE A 66 7.67 -6.24 13.69
C ILE A 66 7.75 -5.41 14.97
N ASP A 67 8.58 -5.86 15.92
CA ASP A 67 8.91 -5.16 17.16
C ASP A 67 7.68 -4.66 17.93
N GLY A 68 6.69 -5.55 18.08
CA GLY A 68 5.47 -5.28 18.85
C GLY A 68 4.41 -4.46 18.12
N ILE A 69 4.66 -4.10 16.85
CA ILE A 69 3.68 -3.44 15.99
C ILE A 69 3.21 -4.41 14.91
N GLY A 70 1.91 -4.64 14.85
CA GLY A 70 1.26 -5.48 13.86
C GLY A 70 0.47 -4.66 12.84
N LEU A 71 0.37 -5.19 11.63
CA LEU A 71 -0.52 -4.74 10.57
C LEU A 71 -1.26 -5.95 10.00
N ILE A 72 -2.58 -5.96 10.12
CA ILE A 72 -3.46 -6.86 9.36
C ILE A 72 -4.06 -6.06 8.22
N CYS A 73 -4.00 -6.60 7.01
CA CYS A 73 -4.50 -5.92 5.82
C CYS A 73 -5.24 -6.89 4.90
N THR A 74 -6.31 -6.40 4.27
CA THR A 74 -6.98 -7.04 3.14
C THR A 74 -6.80 -6.20 1.88
N CYS A 75 -6.33 -6.82 0.81
CA CYS A 75 -6.20 -6.21 -0.51
C CYS A 75 -7.35 -6.70 -1.38
N LEU A 76 -8.02 -5.80 -2.08
CA LEU A 76 -9.25 -6.09 -2.81
C LEU A 76 -9.17 -5.56 -4.24
N TRP A 77 -9.26 -6.43 -5.23
CA TRP A 77 -9.55 -6.04 -6.62
C TRP A 77 -11.05 -5.99 -6.89
N ARG A 78 -11.81 -6.82 -6.21
CA ARG A 78 -13.26 -6.88 -6.33
C ARG A 78 -13.92 -6.48 -5.02
N LYS A 79 -15.17 -5.98 -5.11
CA LYS A 79 -16.00 -5.65 -3.95
C LYS A 79 -15.39 -4.59 -3.00
N GLN A 80 -14.60 -3.68 -3.52
CA GLN A 80 -13.85 -2.65 -2.78
C GLN A 80 -14.74 -1.82 -1.83
N LYS A 81 -15.99 -1.54 -2.22
CA LYS A 81 -16.96 -0.82 -1.36
C LYS A 81 -17.30 -1.55 -0.04
N LYS A 82 -16.92 -2.82 0.08
CA LYS A 82 -17.13 -3.64 1.29
C LYS A 82 -15.82 -3.87 2.06
N SER A 83 -14.81 -3.05 1.87
CA SER A 83 -13.48 -3.19 2.48
C SER A 83 -13.51 -3.34 3.99
N GLY A 84 -14.34 -2.56 4.68
CA GLY A 84 -14.48 -2.65 6.14
C GLY A 84 -14.99 -4.02 6.61
N ARG A 85 -15.93 -4.62 5.86
CA ARG A 85 -16.40 -5.99 6.15
C ARG A 85 -15.27 -7.00 5.98
N TYR A 86 -14.58 -6.95 4.84
CA TYR A 86 -13.49 -7.89 4.54
C TYR A 86 -12.33 -7.74 5.52
N LEU A 87 -12.00 -6.52 5.95
CA LEU A 87 -11.01 -6.31 7.00
C LEU A 87 -11.44 -6.97 8.31
N ASN A 88 -12.69 -6.79 8.74
CA ASN A 88 -13.18 -7.41 9.98
C ASN A 88 -13.15 -8.95 9.89
N GLU A 89 -13.54 -9.53 8.75
CA GLU A 89 -13.46 -10.97 8.51
C GLU A 89 -12.00 -11.46 8.50
N THR A 90 -11.08 -10.67 7.91
CA THR A 90 -9.64 -10.96 7.92
C THR A 90 -9.05 -10.91 9.32
N ILE A 91 -9.40 -9.88 10.12
CA ILE A 91 -8.98 -9.78 11.52
C ILE A 91 -9.45 -11.01 12.31
N ALA A 92 -10.74 -11.34 12.22
CA ALA A 92 -11.30 -12.49 12.94
C ALA A 92 -10.60 -13.80 12.52
N TRP A 93 -10.27 -13.95 11.24
CA TRP A 93 -9.55 -15.11 10.75
C TRP A 93 -8.14 -15.21 11.37
N TYR A 94 -7.37 -14.11 11.38
CA TYR A 94 -6.03 -14.10 11.98
C TYR A 94 -6.08 -14.32 13.49
N GLU A 95 -7.03 -13.71 14.21
CA GLU A 95 -7.22 -13.91 15.66
C GLU A 95 -7.61 -15.36 16.00
N SER A 96 -8.28 -16.07 15.10
CA SER A 96 -8.61 -17.49 15.31
C SER A 96 -7.43 -18.45 15.07
N HIS A 97 -6.34 -17.98 14.43
CA HIS A 97 -5.17 -18.80 14.11
C HIS A 97 -3.90 -18.41 14.89
N TYR A 98 -3.88 -17.22 15.46
CA TYR A 98 -2.74 -16.67 16.18
C TYR A 98 -3.20 -15.96 17.45
N GLU A 99 -2.50 -16.17 18.57
CA GLU A 99 -2.69 -15.42 19.81
C GLU A 99 -2.07 -14.02 19.67
N LEU A 100 -2.80 -13.10 19.08
CA LEU A 100 -2.26 -11.78 18.73
C LEU A 100 -2.28 -10.79 19.90
N ASN A 101 -3.10 -10.99 20.94
CA ASN A 101 -3.30 -10.04 22.05
C ASN A 101 -3.40 -8.59 21.54
N ARG A 102 -4.19 -8.39 20.49
CA ARG A 102 -4.21 -7.19 19.66
C ARG A 102 -4.85 -5.99 20.39
N VAL A 103 -4.09 -4.88 20.47
CA VAL A 103 -4.59 -3.57 20.92
C VAL A 103 -4.61 -2.63 19.73
N PRO A 104 -5.78 -2.35 19.12
CA PRO A 104 -5.89 -1.52 17.93
C PRO A 104 -5.34 -0.10 18.13
N ILE A 105 -4.61 0.41 17.13
CA ILE A 105 -4.09 1.79 17.09
C ILE A 105 -4.92 2.63 16.11
N LYS A 106 -4.94 2.21 14.84
CA LYS A 106 -5.67 2.92 13.78
C LYS A 106 -5.91 2.06 12.56
N ARG A 107 -6.95 2.40 11.81
CA ARG A 107 -7.16 1.86 10.46
C ARG A 107 -6.42 2.69 9.43
N VAL A 108 -5.90 2.01 8.42
CA VAL A 108 -5.13 2.60 7.32
C VAL A 108 -5.64 2.05 6.00
N GLY A 109 -5.49 2.81 4.92
CA GLY A 109 -5.87 2.34 3.60
C GLY A 109 -5.12 3.06 2.52
N GLY A 110 -4.99 2.40 1.38
CA GLY A 110 -4.36 2.92 0.18
C GLY A 110 -5.06 2.42 -1.07
N LYS A 111 -4.87 3.15 -2.15
CA LYS A 111 -5.26 2.74 -3.50
C LYS A 111 -4.03 2.26 -4.22
N GLY A 112 -4.19 1.26 -5.07
CA GLY A 112 -3.17 0.78 -5.99
C GLY A 112 -3.73 0.68 -7.39
N ASP A 113 -2.89 0.94 -8.39
CA ASP A 113 -3.24 0.76 -9.79
C ASP A 113 -2.31 -0.26 -10.43
N PHE A 114 -2.83 -1.45 -10.67
CA PHE A 114 -2.10 -2.57 -11.27
C PHE A 114 -2.15 -2.49 -12.80
N CYS A 115 -1.77 -1.35 -13.35
CA CYS A 115 -1.65 -1.19 -14.79
C CYS A 115 -0.21 -1.47 -15.26
N LEU A 116 -0.08 -1.95 -16.50
CA LEU A 116 1.23 -2.01 -17.13
C LEU A 116 1.72 -0.59 -17.43
N PRO A 117 3.00 -0.29 -17.19
CA PRO A 117 3.56 1.02 -17.50
C PRO A 117 3.42 1.31 -18.97
N GLN A 118 2.72 2.38 -19.32
CA GLN A 118 2.51 2.77 -20.71
C GLN A 118 3.62 3.70 -21.19
N LYS A 119 4.03 4.63 -20.36
CA LYS A 119 5.11 5.60 -20.67
C LYS A 119 5.70 6.14 -19.37
N TYR A 120 7.01 6.18 -19.28
CA TYR A 120 7.74 6.84 -18.18
C TYR A 120 7.92 8.34 -18.39
N THR A 121 7.73 8.80 -19.63
CA THR A 121 7.78 10.21 -20.01
C THR A 121 6.53 10.58 -20.79
N HIS A 122 5.91 11.69 -20.43
CA HIS A 122 4.78 12.27 -21.14
C HIS A 122 4.87 13.79 -21.05
N GLU A 123 4.74 14.50 -22.19
CA GLU A 123 4.83 15.96 -22.26
C GLU A 123 6.10 16.53 -21.60
N ASN A 124 7.27 15.93 -21.87
CA ASN A 124 8.57 16.29 -21.30
C ASN A 124 8.67 16.16 -19.76
N LYS A 125 7.79 15.38 -19.14
CA LYS A 125 7.80 15.11 -17.71
C LYS A 125 8.18 13.65 -17.42
N ILE A 126 8.86 13.43 -16.32
CA ILE A 126 9.29 12.10 -15.86
C ILE A 126 8.31 11.60 -14.80
N TYR A 127 7.79 10.39 -14.99
CA TYR A 127 6.93 9.73 -14.01
C TYR A 127 7.72 8.62 -13.30
N VAL A 128 7.75 8.65 -11.97
CA VAL A 128 8.50 7.69 -11.15
C VAL A 128 7.58 6.91 -10.22
N GLY A 129 8.02 5.73 -9.80
CA GLY A 129 7.24 4.84 -8.94
C GLY A 129 5.89 4.48 -9.56
N GLU A 130 4.87 4.37 -8.73
CA GLU A 130 3.52 3.97 -9.16
C GLU A 130 2.85 4.99 -10.09
N ALA A 131 3.24 6.27 -10.04
CA ALA A 131 2.79 7.28 -11.01
C ALA A 131 3.21 6.93 -12.45
N GLY A 132 4.36 6.26 -12.62
CA GLY A 132 4.85 5.71 -13.88
C GLY A 132 4.38 4.27 -14.16
N GLY A 133 3.51 3.71 -13.32
CA GLY A 133 3.10 2.30 -13.41
C GLY A 133 4.21 1.32 -12.98
N LEU A 134 5.21 1.80 -12.25
CA LEU A 134 6.35 1.01 -11.81
C LEU A 134 6.05 0.28 -10.52
N GLN A 135 5.36 -0.84 -10.62
CA GLN A 135 5.08 -1.75 -9.52
C GLN A 135 4.99 -3.18 -10.02
N ASP A 136 5.13 -4.13 -9.12
CA ASP A 136 4.83 -5.52 -9.41
C ASP A 136 3.31 -5.69 -9.55
N PHE A 137 2.86 -6.06 -10.73
CA PHE A 137 1.42 -6.16 -11.02
C PHE A 137 0.78 -7.46 -10.50
N MET A 138 1.56 -8.41 -10.01
CA MET A 138 1.05 -9.63 -9.39
C MET A 138 0.74 -9.42 -7.91
N TRP A 139 1.64 -8.76 -7.18
CA TRP A 139 1.55 -8.58 -5.73
C TRP A 139 1.40 -7.13 -5.28
N GLY A 140 1.56 -6.16 -6.19
CA GLY A 140 1.48 -4.74 -5.87
C GLY A 140 2.66 -4.20 -5.08
N PHE A 141 3.81 -4.85 -5.12
CA PHE A 141 5.01 -4.40 -4.44
C PHE A 141 5.68 -3.28 -5.23
N GLY A 142 5.52 -2.04 -4.77
CA GLY A 142 5.99 -0.84 -5.47
C GLY A 142 7.24 -0.19 -4.89
N MET A 143 7.57 -0.38 -3.60
CA MET A 143 8.65 0.36 -2.94
C MET A 143 10.01 0.21 -3.62
N ARG A 144 10.39 -1.01 -4.01
CA ARG A 144 11.65 -1.26 -4.72
C ARG A 144 11.71 -0.50 -6.04
N TYR A 145 10.65 -0.59 -6.83
CA TYR A 145 10.55 0.10 -8.12
C TYR A 145 10.52 1.62 -7.96
N ALA A 146 9.81 2.13 -6.94
CA ALA A 146 9.78 3.56 -6.64
C ALA A 146 11.17 4.10 -6.32
N ILE A 147 11.94 3.40 -5.46
CA ILE A 147 13.31 3.78 -5.11
C ILE A 147 14.21 3.71 -6.34
N THR A 148 14.19 2.60 -7.09
CA THR A 148 15.06 2.40 -8.26
C THR A 148 14.76 3.39 -9.39
N SER A 149 13.51 3.81 -9.56
CA SER A 149 13.13 4.78 -10.58
C SER A 149 13.43 6.23 -10.20
N GLY A 150 13.74 6.50 -8.94
CA GLY A 150 14.10 7.82 -8.43
C GLY A 150 15.62 8.09 -8.40
N VAL A 151 16.41 7.14 -8.89
CA VAL A 151 17.87 7.23 -9.01
C VAL A 151 18.25 7.33 -10.48
#